data_71d01ca87047db5fc615f3fdc4608c15
#
_entry.id   71d01ca87047db5fc615f3fdc4608c15
#
_cell.length_a   1.000
_cell.length_b   1.000
_cell.length_c   1.000
_cell.angle_alpha   90.00
_cell.angle_beta   90.00
_cell.angle_gamma   90.00
#
_symmetry.space_group_name_H-M   'P 1'
#
loop_
_entity.id
_entity.type
_entity.pdbx_description
1 polymer ?
#
loop_
_entity_poly.entity_id
_entity_poly.type
_entity_poly.pdbx_seq_one_letter_code
_entity_poly.pdbx_strand_id
1 'polypeptide(L)'
;MKYTPHSYQGRAKDFILEHEACGLFLEMGLGKTVITLTAIDELLNDRFEVSKVLVIAPLRVAEDTWSRESKKWDHLQHLKIAKILGDAATRKAALKKNADIYVINRENVVWLVEHLEKERIKWPFDMVVIDELSSFKSNQAKRFKALRKMRPMIDRIVGLTGTPAANSLMDLWAEMYLLD
;
A
#
# COMPACT_ATOMS: atom_id res chain seq x y z
N MET A 1 -12.72 14.09 -12.63
CA MET A 1 -12.86 13.23 -13.83
C MET A 1 -13.65 11.98 -13.47
N LYS A 2 -14.59 11.62 -14.29
CA LYS A 2 -15.39 10.43 -14.05
C LYS A 2 -14.61 9.16 -14.39
N TYR A 3 -14.62 8.19 -13.49
CA TYR A 3 -13.96 6.91 -13.69
C TYR A 3 -14.93 5.92 -14.34
N THR A 4 -14.56 5.46 -15.53
CA THR A 4 -15.29 4.40 -16.24
C THR A 4 -14.34 3.24 -16.44
N PRO A 5 -14.36 2.21 -15.57
CA PRO A 5 -13.37 1.14 -15.62
C PRO A 5 -13.55 0.25 -16.84
N HIS A 6 -12.43 -0.16 -17.42
CA HIS A 6 -12.41 -1.26 -18.39
C HIS A 6 -12.70 -2.56 -17.65
N SER A 7 -13.13 -3.59 -18.39
CA SER A 7 -13.48 -4.88 -17.77
C SER A 7 -12.35 -5.50 -16.95
N TYR A 8 -11.08 -5.38 -17.42
CA TYR A 8 -9.94 -5.91 -16.68
C TYR A 8 -9.71 -5.15 -15.35
N GLN A 9 -10.02 -3.86 -15.31
CA GLN A 9 -9.89 -3.05 -14.11
C GLN A 9 -10.90 -3.46 -13.04
N GLY A 10 -12.13 -3.73 -13.45
CA GLY A 10 -13.16 -4.27 -12.55
C GLY A 10 -12.77 -5.62 -11.99
N ARG A 11 -12.25 -6.51 -12.83
CA ARG A 11 -11.78 -7.83 -12.38
C ARG A 11 -10.60 -7.73 -11.42
N ALA A 12 -9.66 -6.83 -11.69
CA ALA A 12 -8.52 -6.61 -10.81
C ALA A 12 -8.97 -6.06 -9.44
N LYS A 13 -9.90 -5.13 -9.44
CA LYS A 13 -10.49 -4.61 -8.21
C LYS A 13 -11.15 -5.73 -7.41
N ASP A 14 -11.98 -6.54 -8.06
CA ASP A 14 -12.67 -7.65 -7.40
C ASP A 14 -11.69 -8.67 -6.84
N PHE A 15 -10.59 -8.92 -7.54
CA PHE A 15 -9.53 -9.80 -7.06
C PHE A 15 -8.94 -9.30 -5.74
N ILE A 16 -8.67 -8.00 -5.63
CA ILE A 16 -8.21 -7.41 -4.37
C ILE A 16 -9.24 -7.59 -3.27
N LEU A 17 -10.51 -7.35 -3.57
CA LEU A 17 -11.58 -7.46 -2.58
C LEU A 17 -11.77 -8.88 -2.07
N GLU A 18 -11.57 -9.86 -2.92
CA GLU A 18 -11.80 -11.27 -2.60
C GLU A 18 -10.62 -11.97 -1.92
N HIS A 19 -9.43 -11.36 -1.94
CA HIS A 19 -8.21 -11.96 -1.40
C HIS A 19 -7.57 -11.10 -0.33
N GLU A 20 -7.39 -11.65 0.84
CA GLU A 20 -6.73 -10.95 1.94
C GLU A 20 -5.23 -10.76 1.68
N ALA A 21 -4.61 -11.65 0.93
CA ALA A 21 -3.22 -11.53 0.51
C ALA A 21 -3.13 -11.83 -0.98
N CYS A 22 -2.69 -10.86 -1.77
CA CYS A 22 -2.60 -11.05 -3.22
C CYS A 22 -1.50 -10.21 -3.85
N GLY A 23 -1.04 -10.66 -5.01
CA GLY A 23 -0.17 -9.90 -5.87
C GLY A 23 -0.87 -9.64 -7.19
N LEU A 24 -0.74 -8.43 -7.70
CA LEU A 24 -1.29 -8.05 -8.99
C LEU A 24 -0.17 -7.66 -9.94
N PHE A 25 -0.17 -8.29 -11.11
CA PHE A 25 0.66 -7.87 -12.21
C PHE A 25 -0.19 -7.01 -13.16
N LEU A 26 0.19 -5.74 -13.27
CA LEU A 26 -0.45 -4.80 -14.19
C LEU A 26 0.65 -4.00 -14.88
N GLU A 27 0.69 -4.07 -16.20
CA GLU A 27 1.65 -3.30 -16.97
C GLU A 27 1.51 -1.81 -16.71
N MET A 28 2.63 -1.09 -16.89
CA MET A 28 2.65 0.36 -16.72
C MET A 28 1.58 1.01 -17.62
N GLY A 29 0.79 1.93 -17.06
CA GLY A 29 -0.26 2.62 -17.81
C GLY A 29 -1.62 1.95 -17.78
N LEU A 30 -1.77 0.80 -17.12
CA LEU A 30 -3.06 0.11 -17.01
C LEU A 30 -3.90 0.55 -15.80
N GLY A 31 -3.48 1.60 -15.10
CA GLY A 31 -4.29 2.17 -14.03
C GLY A 31 -4.23 1.42 -12.71
N LYS A 32 -3.08 0.83 -12.36
CA LYS A 32 -2.94 0.08 -11.10
C LYS A 32 -3.29 0.93 -9.88
N THR A 33 -2.97 2.22 -9.90
CA THR A 33 -3.24 3.12 -8.77
C THR A 33 -4.74 3.37 -8.59
N VAL A 34 -5.45 3.71 -9.66
CA VAL A 34 -6.90 3.96 -9.58
C VAL A 34 -7.66 2.69 -9.21
N ILE A 35 -7.24 1.53 -9.74
CA ILE A 35 -7.84 0.23 -9.39
C ILE A 35 -7.70 -0.02 -7.89
N THR A 36 -6.49 0.15 -7.37
CA THR A 36 -6.20 -0.11 -5.97
C THR A 36 -6.90 0.87 -5.06
N LEU A 37 -6.90 2.17 -5.41
CA LEU A 37 -7.64 3.18 -4.64
C LEU A 37 -9.14 2.90 -4.62
N THR A 38 -9.70 2.42 -5.73
CA THR A 38 -11.12 2.08 -5.81
C THR A 38 -11.44 0.89 -4.90
N ALA A 39 -10.58 -0.12 -4.89
CA ALA A 39 -10.74 -1.26 -3.97
C ALA A 39 -10.61 -0.82 -2.49
N ILE A 40 -9.64 0.04 -2.20
CA ILE A 40 -9.45 0.59 -0.85
C ILE A 40 -10.70 1.35 -0.40
N ASP A 41 -11.23 2.20 -1.27
CA ASP A 41 -12.44 2.97 -0.96
C ASP A 41 -13.62 2.06 -0.60
N GLU A 42 -13.82 1.01 -1.37
CA GLU A 42 -14.88 0.05 -1.10
C GLU A 42 -14.68 -0.66 0.25
N LEU A 43 -13.44 -1.05 0.55
CA LEU A 43 -13.12 -1.71 1.83
C LEU A 43 -13.29 -0.78 3.02
N LEU A 44 -12.96 0.50 2.87
CA LEU A 44 -13.07 1.50 3.93
C LEU A 44 -14.52 1.95 4.15
N ASN A 45 -15.23 2.30 3.09
CA ASN A 45 -16.46 3.07 3.16
C ASN A 45 -17.73 2.29 2.84
N ASP A 46 -17.64 1.18 2.13
CA ASP A 46 -18.78 0.35 1.78
C ASP A 46 -18.85 -0.92 2.63
N ARG A 47 -17.71 -1.59 2.80
CA ARG A 47 -17.66 -2.88 3.53
C ARG A 47 -17.21 -2.74 4.98
N PHE A 48 -16.56 -1.63 5.33
CA PHE A 48 -16.03 -1.37 6.67
C PHE A 48 -15.09 -2.49 7.17
N GLU A 49 -14.35 -3.09 6.24
CA GLU A 49 -13.39 -4.16 6.55
C GLU A 49 -12.00 -3.64 6.86
N VAL A 50 -11.72 -2.38 6.53
CA VAL A 50 -10.41 -1.75 6.68
C VAL A 50 -10.63 -0.36 7.28
N SER A 51 -9.73 0.07 8.15
CA SER A 51 -9.81 1.39 8.77
C SER A 51 -8.66 2.31 8.37
N LYS A 52 -7.44 1.79 8.24
CA LYS A 52 -6.26 2.56 7.85
C LYS A 52 -5.38 1.75 6.93
N VAL A 53 -4.93 2.38 5.85
CA VAL A 53 -4.12 1.75 4.82
C VAL A 53 -2.73 2.39 4.79
N LEU A 54 -1.70 1.56 4.73
CA LEU A 54 -0.33 2.00 4.47
C LEU A 54 0.04 1.60 3.04
N VAL A 55 0.47 2.58 2.25
CA VAL A 55 1.02 2.35 0.91
C VAL A 55 2.53 2.57 0.97
N ILE A 56 3.28 1.53 0.62
CA ILE A 56 4.74 1.58 0.56
C ILE A 56 5.13 1.67 -0.92
N ALA A 57 5.83 2.73 -1.31
CA ALA A 57 6.12 3.00 -2.71
C ALA A 57 7.53 3.60 -2.89
N PRO A 58 8.06 3.59 -4.11
CA PRO A 58 9.25 4.38 -4.40
C PRO A 58 9.02 5.86 -4.10
N LEU A 59 10.08 6.59 -3.74
CA LEU A 59 9.95 7.98 -3.27
C LEU A 59 9.12 8.87 -4.21
N ARG A 60 9.40 8.85 -5.50
CA ARG A 60 8.66 9.70 -6.46
C ARG A 60 7.18 9.38 -6.50
N VAL A 61 6.85 8.09 -6.43
CA VAL A 61 5.47 7.63 -6.44
C VAL A 61 4.78 8.00 -5.13
N ALA A 62 5.47 7.89 -4.01
CA ALA A 62 4.96 8.27 -2.70
C ALA A 62 4.70 9.78 -2.61
N GLU A 63 5.56 10.60 -3.24
CA GLU A 63 5.44 12.05 -3.21
C GLU A 63 4.21 12.57 -3.96
N ASP A 64 3.84 11.94 -5.08
CA ASP A 64 2.87 12.52 -6.01
C ASP A 64 1.79 11.58 -6.51
N THR A 65 2.15 10.40 -7.03
CA THR A 65 1.22 9.55 -7.79
C THR A 65 -0.08 9.24 -7.06
N TRP A 66 0.01 8.77 -5.84
CA TRP A 66 -1.18 8.34 -5.09
C TRP A 66 -2.10 9.51 -4.74
N SER A 67 -1.55 10.63 -4.29
CA SER A 67 -2.35 11.82 -3.98
C SER A 67 -2.93 12.46 -5.24
N ARG A 68 -2.16 12.51 -6.32
CA ARG A 68 -2.64 13.06 -7.59
C ARG A 68 -3.80 12.23 -8.13
N GLU A 69 -3.68 10.90 -8.12
CA GLU A 69 -4.73 10.02 -8.62
C GLU A 69 -6.00 10.11 -7.77
N SER A 70 -5.88 10.24 -6.47
CA SER A 70 -7.07 10.38 -5.63
C SER A 70 -7.82 11.68 -5.91
N LYS A 71 -7.12 12.75 -6.26
CA LYS A 71 -7.73 14.04 -6.61
C LYS A 71 -8.30 14.07 -8.02
N LYS A 72 -7.70 13.30 -8.92
CA LYS A 72 -8.10 13.24 -10.33
C LYS A 72 -9.48 12.64 -10.53
N TRP A 73 -9.81 11.60 -9.78
CA TRP A 73 -11.03 10.83 -9.97
C TRP A 73 -12.13 11.27 -9.01
N ASP A 74 -13.31 11.56 -9.55
CA ASP A 74 -14.43 12.10 -8.77
C ASP A 74 -14.82 11.22 -7.59
N HIS A 75 -14.82 9.91 -7.79
CA HIS A 75 -15.24 8.95 -6.77
C HIS A 75 -14.22 8.76 -5.64
N LEU A 76 -13.01 9.31 -5.77
CA LEU A 76 -11.93 9.13 -4.80
C LEU A 76 -11.55 10.41 -4.05
N GLN A 77 -12.17 11.55 -4.39
CA GLN A 77 -11.77 12.85 -3.84
C GLN A 77 -12.01 12.98 -2.34
N HIS A 78 -12.90 12.19 -1.77
CA HIS A 78 -13.17 12.19 -0.34
C HIS A 78 -12.11 11.47 0.49
N LEU A 79 -11.22 10.69 -0.14
CA LEU A 79 -10.16 9.97 0.57
C LEU A 79 -9.11 10.95 1.11
N LYS A 80 -8.77 10.79 2.37
CA LYS A 80 -7.74 11.60 3.02
C LYS A 80 -6.41 10.85 2.98
N ILE A 81 -5.40 11.49 2.41
CA ILE A 81 -4.07 10.89 2.25
C ILE A 81 -3.06 11.70 3.04
N ALA A 82 -2.29 11.06 3.90
CA ALA A 82 -1.15 11.63 4.59
C ALA A 82 0.14 11.04 4.03
N LYS A 83 1.16 11.87 3.90
CA LYS A 83 2.46 11.47 3.36
C LYS A 83 3.49 11.40 4.49
N ILE A 84 3.96 10.19 4.80
CA ILE A 84 5.01 9.96 5.79
C ILE A 84 6.35 10.10 5.08
N LEU A 85 6.72 11.33 4.74
CA LEU A 85 7.89 11.67 3.94
C LEU A 85 8.66 12.81 4.58
N GLY A 86 9.87 13.04 4.10
CA GLY A 86 10.72 14.13 4.57
C GLY A 86 11.54 13.74 5.79
N ASP A 87 11.86 14.72 6.65
CA ASP A 87 12.63 14.46 7.85
C ASP A 87 11.80 13.76 8.94
N ALA A 88 12.46 13.35 10.02
CA ALA A 88 11.79 12.60 11.08
C ALA A 88 10.64 13.37 11.73
N ALA A 89 10.81 14.67 11.91
CA ALA A 89 9.74 15.50 12.50
C ALA A 89 8.52 15.56 11.61
N THR A 90 8.73 15.73 10.31
CA THR A 90 7.65 15.77 9.32
C THR A 90 6.93 14.41 9.24
N ARG A 91 7.69 13.30 9.25
CA ARG A 91 7.12 11.96 9.25
C ARG A 91 6.27 11.69 10.49
N LYS A 92 6.76 12.09 11.66
CA LYS A 92 6.02 11.94 12.92
C LYS A 92 4.72 12.74 12.91
N ALA A 93 4.76 13.96 12.37
CA ALA A 93 3.57 14.80 12.24
C ALA A 93 2.53 14.15 11.31
N ALA A 94 2.98 13.56 10.21
CA ALA A 94 2.09 12.86 9.28
C ALA A 94 1.40 11.65 9.94
N LEU A 95 2.12 10.91 10.76
CA LEU A 95 1.56 9.77 11.50
C LEU A 95 0.44 10.17 12.46
N LYS A 96 0.47 11.40 12.96
CA LYS A 96 -0.55 11.91 13.88
C LYS A 96 -1.79 12.44 13.16
N LYS A 97 -1.75 12.60 11.84
CA LYS A 97 -2.91 13.05 11.08
C LYS A 97 -3.96 11.94 11.02
N ASN A 98 -5.22 12.34 11.06
CA ASN A 98 -6.32 11.41 10.86
C ASN A 98 -6.60 11.29 9.36
N ALA A 99 -6.03 10.27 8.75
CA ALA A 99 -6.16 10.00 7.32
C ALA A 99 -6.66 8.57 7.09
N ASP A 100 -7.12 8.32 5.87
CA ASP A 100 -7.55 6.99 5.44
C ASP A 100 -6.37 6.18 4.92
N ILE A 101 -5.49 6.85 4.18
CA ILE A 101 -4.35 6.25 3.51
C ILE A 101 -3.09 7.03 3.91
N TYR A 102 -2.07 6.27 4.33
CA TYR A 102 -0.76 6.83 4.64
C TYR A 102 0.24 6.29 3.64
N VAL A 103 0.95 7.18 2.96
CA VAL A 103 1.93 6.82 1.94
C VAL A 103 3.32 7.05 2.48
N ILE A 104 4.18 6.04 2.36
CA ILE A 104 5.55 6.10 2.84
C ILE A 104 6.49 5.59 1.73
N ASN A 105 7.67 6.17 1.62
CA ASN A 105 8.68 5.62 0.73
C ASN A 105 9.34 4.39 1.39
N ARG A 106 9.69 3.41 0.58
CA ARG A 106 10.22 2.13 1.07
C ARG A 106 11.46 2.27 1.96
N GLU A 107 12.27 3.31 1.75
CA GLU A 107 13.48 3.59 2.53
C GLU A 107 13.17 3.89 4.01
N ASN A 108 11.95 4.30 4.32
CA ASN A 108 11.54 4.66 5.68
C ASN A 108 10.70 3.59 6.40
N VAL A 109 10.52 2.42 5.80
CA VAL A 109 9.72 1.35 6.43
C VAL A 109 10.35 0.86 7.74
N VAL A 110 11.66 0.65 7.74
CA VAL A 110 12.38 0.22 8.95
C VAL A 110 12.23 1.28 10.05
N TRP A 111 12.42 2.55 9.68
CA TRP A 111 12.20 3.67 10.61
C TRP A 111 10.79 3.65 11.21
N LEU A 112 9.77 3.43 10.37
CA LEU A 112 8.39 3.41 10.84
C LEU A 112 8.15 2.34 11.90
N VAL A 113 8.59 1.12 11.64
CA VAL A 113 8.44 0.02 12.57
C VAL A 113 9.18 0.30 13.88
N GLU A 114 10.44 0.74 13.78
CA GLU A 114 11.25 1.06 14.95
C GLU A 114 10.65 2.22 15.77
N HIS A 115 10.15 3.25 15.08
CA HIS A 115 9.52 4.39 15.75
C HIS A 115 8.27 3.97 16.53
N LEU A 116 7.39 3.17 15.92
CA LEU A 116 6.18 2.70 16.59
C LEU A 116 6.52 1.81 17.78
N GLU A 117 7.50 0.94 17.64
CA GLU A 117 7.97 0.09 18.74
C GLU A 117 8.55 0.93 19.90
N LYS A 118 9.41 1.90 19.57
CA LYS A 118 10.04 2.77 20.57
C LYS A 118 9.02 3.57 21.34
N GLU A 119 8.04 4.13 20.66
CA GLU A 119 6.98 4.94 21.27
C GLU A 119 5.85 4.10 21.85
N ARG A 120 5.93 2.78 21.74
CA ARG A 120 4.91 1.84 22.21
C ARG A 120 3.54 2.13 21.63
N ILE A 121 3.53 2.49 20.33
CA ILE A 121 2.31 2.72 19.57
C ILE A 121 1.97 1.44 18.81
N LYS A 122 0.76 0.95 18.97
CA LYS A 122 0.29 -0.22 18.26
C LYS A 122 0.25 0.08 16.76
N TRP A 123 0.69 -0.90 15.93
CA TRP A 123 0.63 -0.80 14.48
C TRP A 123 -0.81 -0.47 14.04
N PRO A 124 -1.05 0.68 13.38
CA PRO A 124 -2.41 1.13 13.10
C PRO A 124 -2.94 0.70 11.73
N PHE A 125 -2.11 0.10 10.89
CA PHE A 125 -2.45 -0.17 9.49
C PHE A 125 -2.93 -1.59 9.31
N ASP A 126 -4.23 -1.78 9.16
CA ASP A 126 -4.82 -3.10 8.94
C ASP A 126 -4.72 -3.56 7.49
N MET A 127 -4.41 -2.66 6.56
CA MET A 127 -4.12 -3.00 5.18
C MET A 127 -2.79 -2.38 4.75
N VAL A 128 -1.97 -3.15 4.04
CA VAL A 128 -0.71 -2.69 3.47
C VAL A 128 -0.69 -2.96 1.98
N VAL A 129 -0.31 -1.95 1.21
CA VAL A 129 -0.08 -2.07 -0.23
C VAL A 129 1.39 -1.81 -0.50
N ILE A 130 2.05 -2.74 -1.19
CA ILE A 130 3.44 -2.57 -1.60
C ILE A 130 3.44 -2.28 -3.10
N ASP A 131 3.69 -1.02 -3.45
CA ASP A 131 3.78 -0.58 -4.84
C ASP A 131 5.19 -0.85 -5.36
N GLU A 132 5.29 -1.40 -6.57
CA GLU A 132 6.53 -1.85 -7.17
C GLU A 132 7.24 -2.90 -6.33
N LEU A 133 6.53 -4.02 -6.11
CA LEU A 133 7.02 -5.13 -5.29
C LEU A 133 8.37 -5.68 -5.77
N SER A 134 8.60 -5.73 -7.09
CA SER A 134 9.85 -6.22 -7.65
C SER A 134 11.06 -5.39 -7.25
N SER A 135 10.89 -4.07 -7.15
CA SER A 135 11.99 -3.18 -6.72
C SER A 135 12.13 -3.13 -5.21
N PHE A 136 11.17 -3.64 -4.47
CA PHE A 136 11.25 -3.80 -3.02
C PHE A 136 12.23 -4.92 -2.62
N LYS A 137 12.73 -5.71 -3.57
CA LYS A 137 13.58 -6.88 -3.32
C LYS A 137 15.07 -6.59 -3.12
N SER A 138 15.65 -5.59 -3.81
CA SER A 138 17.09 -5.35 -3.73
C SER A 138 17.49 -4.62 -2.44
N ASN A 139 18.51 -5.14 -1.72
CA ASN A 139 19.01 -4.59 -0.44
C ASN A 139 17.97 -4.50 0.68
N GLN A 140 17.11 -5.52 0.84
CA GLN A 140 15.88 -5.33 1.60
C GLN A 140 15.62 -6.31 2.72
N ALA A 141 16.59 -7.09 3.11
CA ALA A 141 16.42 -8.03 4.21
C ALA A 141 15.88 -7.34 5.47
N LYS A 142 16.35 -6.11 5.76
CA LYS A 142 15.89 -5.35 6.91
C LYS A 142 14.44 -4.91 6.79
N ARG A 143 14.02 -4.46 5.58
CA ARG A 143 12.64 -4.04 5.33
C ARG A 143 11.67 -5.19 5.45
N PHE A 144 12.00 -6.33 4.85
CA PHE A 144 11.20 -7.53 4.96
C PHE A 144 11.09 -8.01 6.41
N LYS A 145 12.20 -7.99 7.14
CA LYS A 145 12.22 -8.38 8.55
C LYS A 145 11.34 -7.48 9.39
N ALA A 146 11.42 -6.17 9.16
CA ALA A 146 10.59 -5.20 9.86
C ALA A 146 9.10 -5.42 9.58
N LEU A 147 8.74 -5.58 8.31
CA LEU A 147 7.35 -5.78 7.91
C LEU A 147 6.80 -7.12 8.41
N ARG A 148 7.61 -8.16 8.43
CA ARG A 148 7.22 -9.47 8.98
C ARG A 148 6.80 -9.40 10.44
N LYS A 149 7.49 -8.58 11.23
CA LYS A 149 7.10 -8.39 12.64
C LYS A 149 5.66 -7.89 12.75
N MET A 150 5.24 -7.07 11.79
CA MET A 150 3.91 -6.46 11.79
C MET A 150 2.85 -7.33 11.13
N ARG A 151 3.26 -8.39 10.42
CA ARG A 151 2.33 -9.24 9.65
C ARG A 151 1.11 -9.73 10.43
N PRO A 152 1.23 -10.17 11.71
CA PRO A 152 0.06 -10.61 12.47
C PRO A 152 -1.01 -9.53 12.68
N MET A 153 -0.62 -8.25 12.54
CA MET A 153 -1.54 -7.11 12.72
C MET A 153 -2.07 -6.56 11.40
N ILE A 154 -1.67 -7.16 10.28
CA ILE A 154 -2.10 -6.74 8.94
C ILE A 154 -3.15 -7.74 8.45
N ASP A 155 -4.37 -7.27 8.28
CA ASP A 155 -5.48 -8.11 7.82
C ASP A 155 -5.43 -8.33 6.31
N ARG A 156 -4.99 -7.32 5.55
CA ARG A 156 -4.93 -7.39 4.11
C ARG A 156 -3.59 -6.87 3.60
N ILE A 157 -3.01 -7.57 2.62
CA ILE A 157 -1.76 -7.14 2.00
C ILE A 157 -1.83 -7.35 0.48
N VAL A 158 -1.44 -6.32 -0.26
CA VAL A 158 -1.47 -6.32 -1.73
C VAL A 158 -0.10 -5.91 -2.24
N GLY A 159 0.46 -6.72 -3.13
CA GLY A 159 1.68 -6.36 -3.85
C GLY A 159 1.36 -6.01 -5.29
N LEU A 160 1.84 -4.87 -5.74
CA LEU A 160 1.66 -4.41 -7.12
C LEU A 160 2.99 -4.45 -7.85
N THR A 161 2.98 -4.90 -9.09
CA THR A 161 4.18 -4.89 -9.92
C THR A 161 3.84 -4.69 -11.39
N GLY A 162 4.70 -3.97 -12.10
CA GLY A 162 4.60 -3.79 -13.54
C GLY A 162 5.55 -4.70 -14.33
N THR A 163 6.30 -5.59 -13.67
CA THR A 163 7.25 -6.48 -14.32
C THR A 163 6.80 -7.93 -14.24
N PRO A 164 6.93 -8.70 -15.35
CA PRO A 164 6.44 -10.08 -15.42
C PRO A 164 7.36 -11.11 -14.76
N ALA A 165 7.93 -10.80 -13.62
CA ALA A 165 8.80 -11.75 -12.90
C ALA A 165 7.96 -12.56 -11.91
N ALA A 166 7.10 -13.44 -12.42
CA ALA A 166 6.16 -14.23 -11.62
C ALA A 166 6.86 -15.04 -10.51
N ASN A 167 8.04 -15.59 -10.81
CA ASN A 167 8.80 -16.35 -9.81
C ASN A 167 9.25 -15.47 -8.65
N SER A 168 9.62 -14.21 -8.92
CA SER A 168 10.05 -13.30 -7.86
C SER A 168 8.91 -12.85 -6.96
N LEU A 169 7.67 -12.81 -7.46
CA LEU A 169 6.50 -12.52 -6.63
C LEU A 169 6.25 -13.63 -5.61
N MET A 170 6.27 -14.89 -6.07
CA MET A 170 6.07 -16.04 -5.18
C MET A 170 7.18 -16.13 -4.15
N ASP A 171 8.43 -15.93 -4.57
CA ASP A 171 9.58 -15.92 -3.66
C ASP A 171 9.47 -14.83 -2.62
N LEU A 172 9.06 -13.63 -3.03
CA LEU A 172 8.87 -12.50 -2.11
C LEU A 172 7.79 -12.78 -1.07
N TRP A 173 6.67 -13.32 -1.51
CA TRP A 173 5.59 -13.69 -0.58
C TRP A 173 6.04 -14.76 0.40
N ALA A 174 6.79 -15.77 -0.08
CA ALA A 174 7.32 -16.82 0.78
C ALA A 174 8.33 -16.28 1.80
N GLU A 175 9.25 -15.41 1.37
CA GLU A 175 10.23 -14.78 2.25
C GLU A 175 9.58 -13.92 3.34
N MET A 176 8.47 -13.29 3.02
CA MET A 176 7.75 -12.43 3.95
C MET A 176 6.68 -13.18 4.76
N TYR A 177 6.50 -14.47 4.50
CA TYR A 177 5.42 -15.28 5.12
C TYR A 177 4.05 -14.63 4.94
N LEU A 178 3.81 -14.02 3.78
CA LEU A 178 2.60 -13.26 3.54
C LEU A 178 1.47 -14.08 2.91
N LEU A 179 1.76 -15.33 2.51
CA LEU A 179 0.79 -16.24 1.90
C LEU A 179 0.25 -17.31 2.87
N ASP A 180 0.64 -17.27 4.10
CA ASP A 180 0.15 -18.25 5.08
C ASP A 180 -1.30 -18.04 5.46
#